data_0c8a1a9adcf6df075cec84be7e5a9b1e
#
_entry.id   0c8a1a9adcf6df075cec84be7e5a9b1e
#
_cell.length_a   1.000
_cell.length_b   1.000
_cell.length_c   1.000
_cell.angle_alpha   90.00
_cell.angle_beta   90.00
_cell.angle_gamma   90.00
#
_symmetry.space_group_name_H-M   'P 1'
#
loop_
_entity.id
_entity.type
_entity.pdbx_description
1 polymer ?
#
loop_
_entity_poly.entity_id
_entity_poly.type
_entity_poly.pdbx_seq_one_letter_code
_entity_poly.pdbx_strand_id
1 'polypeptide(L)'
;MTQLAGARVLVVGATGGLGRALVAAFTGAGAKVVGSARTETVVDGLSAFVPGDITSAADRERVVDTAIEHLGGLDVVVVASGAVGFGPVEMVRSDDLAHLVDVDLTAPLALCGLVAPMVDEGGAVVVLTGAVVDTPMLGTGVYAAAKTGLSTAVGVMAREWRRRGVRFIDARPPHTETGLSDRPLFGQAPRLGSGLAPEQVAARIVTAVAGDETVLAPDAFSGAP
;
A
#
# COMPACT_ATOMS: atom_id res chain seq x y z
N MET A 1 2.91 11.55 15.40
CA MET A 1 4.23 11.22 14.84
C MET A 1 4.63 9.84 15.35
N THR A 2 5.04 8.94 14.48
CA THR A 2 5.42 7.57 14.84
C THR A 2 6.95 7.47 14.94
N GLN A 3 7.46 6.99 16.07
CA GLN A 3 8.89 6.72 16.23
C GLN A 3 9.25 5.50 15.37
N LEU A 4 10.25 5.63 14.49
CA LEU A 4 10.62 4.57 13.55
C LEU A 4 11.64 3.58 14.15
N ALA A 5 12.57 4.05 14.95
CA ALA A 5 13.54 3.17 15.59
C ALA A 5 12.84 2.19 16.54
N GLY A 6 12.95 0.91 16.26
CA GLY A 6 12.28 -0.17 16.97
C GLY A 6 10.79 -0.35 16.62
N ALA A 7 10.24 0.44 15.69
CA ALA A 7 8.84 0.32 15.27
C ALA A 7 8.54 -1.07 14.68
N ARG A 8 7.35 -1.55 14.93
CA ARG A 8 6.81 -2.85 14.49
C ARG A 8 5.97 -2.63 13.23
N VAL A 9 6.51 -3.05 12.10
CA VAL A 9 5.95 -2.73 10.78
C VAL A 9 5.50 -3.98 10.05
N LEU A 10 4.26 -3.99 9.56
CA LEU A 10 3.76 -4.98 8.61
C LEU A 10 3.69 -4.33 7.22
N VAL A 11 4.37 -4.92 6.22
CA VAL A 11 4.29 -4.51 4.82
C VAL A 11 3.56 -5.58 4.03
N VAL A 12 2.35 -5.30 3.57
CA VAL A 12 1.55 -6.18 2.71
C VAL A 12 1.80 -5.81 1.25
N GLY A 13 2.23 -6.78 0.44
CA GLY A 13 2.78 -6.55 -0.90
C GLY A 13 4.30 -6.40 -0.90
N ALA A 14 4.98 -6.95 0.11
CA ALA A 14 6.43 -6.80 0.35
C ALA A 14 7.33 -7.27 -0.80
N THR A 15 6.87 -8.15 -1.68
CA THR A 15 7.65 -8.68 -2.81
C THR A 15 7.55 -7.84 -4.08
N GLY A 16 6.61 -6.87 -4.13
CA GLY A 16 6.47 -5.91 -5.22
C GLY A 16 7.62 -4.90 -5.27
N GLY A 17 7.81 -4.21 -6.40
CA GLY A 17 8.91 -3.24 -6.55
C GLY A 17 8.89 -2.17 -5.46
N LEU A 18 7.74 -1.54 -5.21
CA LEU A 18 7.62 -0.55 -4.15
C LEU A 18 7.63 -1.20 -2.74
N GLY A 19 7.05 -2.40 -2.60
CA GLY A 19 7.08 -3.14 -1.33
C GLY A 19 8.50 -3.42 -0.84
N ARG A 20 9.40 -3.86 -1.73
CA ARG A 20 10.82 -4.08 -1.42
C ARG A 20 11.52 -2.80 -0.98
N ALA A 21 11.27 -1.71 -1.68
CA ALA A 21 11.84 -0.41 -1.34
C ALA A 21 11.33 0.08 0.04
N LEU A 22 10.05 -0.15 0.34
CA LEU A 22 9.46 0.17 1.66
C LEU A 22 10.08 -0.66 2.78
N VAL A 23 10.25 -1.98 2.58
CA VAL A 23 10.95 -2.85 3.53
C VAL A 23 12.34 -2.31 3.82
N ALA A 24 13.13 -2.02 2.78
CA ALA A 24 14.48 -1.48 2.92
C ALA A 24 14.49 -0.13 3.67
N ALA A 25 13.57 0.78 3.32
CA ALA A 25 13.50 2.10 3.94
C ALA A 25 13.10 2.03 5.43
N PHE A 26 12.11 1.22 5.80
CA PHE A 26 11.73 1.03 7.20
C PHE A 26 12.84 0.34 8.01
N THR A 27 13.45 -0.70 7.45
CA THR A 27 14.59 -1.38 8.10
C THR A 27 15.77 -0.44 8.27
N GLY A 28 16.09 0.38 7.26
CA GLY A 28 17.12 1.42 7.33
C GLY A 28 16.83 2.48 8.39
N ALA A 29 15.56 2.74 8.71
CA ALA A 29 15.13 3.60 9.80
C ALA A 29 15.12 2.91 11.18
N GLY A 30 15.55 1.65 11.27
CA GLY A 30 15.66 0.88 12.50
C GLY A 30 14.39 0.15 12.93
N ALA A 31 13.40 0.03 12.05
CA ALA A 31 12.17 -0.72 12.33
C ALA A 31 12.39 -2.23 12.19
N LYS A 32 11.55 -3.01 12.89
CA LYS A 32 11.40 -4.47 12.69
C LYS A 32 10.27 -4.67 11.69
N VAL A 33 10.55 -5.32 10.57
CA VAL A 33 9.59 -5.44 9.46
C VAL A 33 9.20 -6.89 9.23
N VAL A 34 7.90 -7.17 9.27
CA VAL A 34 7.30 -8.40 8.74
C VAL A 34 6.72 -8.08 7.37
N GLY A 35 7.03 -8.92 6.38
CA GLY A 35 6.51 -8.80 5.03
C GLY A 35 5.46 -9.86 4.73
N SER A 36 4.47 -9.50 3.89
CA SER A 36 3.51 -10.45 3.35
C SER A 36 3.30 -10.24 1.86
N ALA A 37 3.15 -11.35 1.14
CA ALA A 37 2.71 -11.41 -0.25
C ALA A 37 2.23 -12.83 -0.57
N ARG A 38 1.59 -13.01 -1.74
CA ARG A 38 1.05 -14.32 -2.16
C ARG A 38 2.10 -15.42 -2.26
N THR A 39 3.27 -15.07 -2.75
CA THR A 39 4.37 -16.00 -2.94
C THR A 39 5.57 -15.57 -2.12
N GLU A 40 6.11 -16.50 -1.35
CA GLU A 40 7.33 -16.27 -0.60
C GLU A 40 8.52 -16.05 -1.55
N THR A 41 9.22 -14.98 -1.31
CA THR A 41 10.42 -14.61 -2.06
C THR A 41 11.39 -13.93 -1.10
N VAL A 42 12.67 -14.13 -1.28
CA VAL A 42 13.69 -13.44 -0.48
C VAL A 42 13.55 -11.92 -0.64
N VAL A 43 13.35 -11.26 0.48
CA VAL A 43 13.34 -9.79 0.60
C VAL A 43 14.26 -9.44 1.77
N ASP A 44 15.35 -8.77 1.44
CA ASP A 44 16.34 -8.40 2.46
C ASP A 44 15.74 -7.43 3.48
N GLY A 45 16.15 -7.59 4.74
CA GLY A 45 15.72 -6.72 5.84
C GLY A 45 14.43 -7.14 6.54
N LEU A 46 13.75 -8.21 6.11
CA LEU A 46 12.60 -8.74 6.83
C LEU A 46 13.03 -9.51 8.09
N SER A 47 12.28 -9.30 9.18
CA SER A 47 12.37 -10.12 10.39
C SER A 47 11.65 -11.45 10.21
N ALA A 48 10.56 -11.46 9.43
CA ALA A 48 9.81 -12.64 9.04
C ALA A 48 9.02 -12.38 7.75
N PHE A 49 8.65 -13.44 7.04
CA PHE A 49 7.75 -13.40 5.90
C PHE A 49 6.53 -14.28 6.15
N VAL A 50 5.33 -13.76 5.87
CA VAL A 50 4.07 -14.49 6.02
C VAL A 50 3.39 -14.55 4.66
N PRO A 51 3.35 -15.71 3.98
CA PRO A 51 2.66 -15.83 2.71
C PRO A 51 1.14 -15.66 2.91
N GLY A 52 0.47 -14.93 2.01
CA GLY A 52 -0.98 -14.75 2.06
C GLY A 52 -1.52 -13.93 0.91
N ASP A 53 -2.72 -14.28 0.47
CA ASP A 53 -3.49 -13.52 -0.51
C ASP A 53 -4.47 -12.60 0.23
N ILE A 54 -4.32 -11.30 0.07
CA ILE A 54 -5.20 -10.34 0.76
C ILE A 54 -6.66 -10.41 0.28
N THR A 55 -6.97 -11.03 -0.84
CA THR A 55 -8.34 -11.25 -1.29
C THR A 55 -9.04 -12.34 -0.47
N SER A 56 -8.29 -13.23 0.18
CA SER A 56 -8.78 -14.23 1.12
C SER A 56 -8.94 -13.65 2.53
N ALA A 57 -10.15 -13.73 3.10
CA ALA A 57 -10.40 -13.27 4.47
C ALA A 57 -9.55 -14.03 5.50
N ALA A 58 -9.47 -15.37 5.37
CA ALA A 58 -8.68 -16.21 6.26
C ALA A 58 -7.18 -15.88 6.18
N ASP A 59 -6.67 -15.56 4.99
CA ASP A 59 -5.28 -15.16 4.84
C ASP A 59 -5.00 -13.78 5.45
N ARG A 60 -5.92 -12.81 5.31
CA ARG A 60 -5.77 -11.50 5.97
C ARG A 60 -5.65 -11.65 7.49
N GLU A 61 -6.55 -12.42 8.11
CA GLU A 61 -6.51 -12.69 9.55
C GLU A 61 -5.21 -13.36 9.94
N ARG A 62 -4.84 -14.45 9.28
CA ARG A 62 -3.60 -15.19 9.54
C ARG A 62 -2.34 -14.33 9.38
N VAL A 63 -2.28 -13.50 8.34
CA VAL A 63 -1.14 -12.60 8.10
C VAL A 63 -1.00 -11.59 9.23
N VAL A 64 -2.09 -10.99 9.67
CA VAL A 64 -2.09 -9.99 10.74
C VAL A 64 -1.73 -10.63 12.09
N ASP A 65 -2.36 -11.75 12.44
CA ASP A 65 -2.11 -12.45 13.70
C ASP A 65 -0.65 -12.92 13.78
N THR A 66 -0.14 -13.55 12.71
CA THR A 66 1.26 -13.99 12.68
C THR A 66 2.24 -12.81 12.74
N ALA A 67 1.93 -11.68 12.09
CA ALA A 67 2.76 -10.48 12.19
C ALA A 67 2.79 -9.94 13.63
N ILE A 68 1.65 -9.90 14.32
CA ILE A 68 1.56 -9.49 15.72
C ILE A 68 2.35 -10.44 16.63
N GLU A 69 2.24 -11.75 16.42
CA GLU A 69 3.02 -12.75 17.18
C GLU A 69 4.53 -12.53 17.03
N HIS A 70 5.02 -12.29 15.82
CA HIS A 70 6.44 -12.05 15.57
C HIS A 70 6.96 -10.71 16.10
N LEU A 71 6.13 -9.66 16.01
CA LEU A 71 6.54 -8.29 16.35
C LEU A 71 6.19 -7.91 17.80
N GLY A 72 5.22 -8.56 18.40
CA GLY A 72 4.68 -8.19 19.72
C GLY A 72 3.69 -7.03 19.67
N GLY A 73 3.14 -6.70 18.50
CA GLY A 73 2.18 -5.62 18.25
C GLY A 73 2.42 -4.94 16.89
N LEU A 74 1.68 -3.87 16.59
CA LEU A 74 1.79 -3.13 15.33
C LEU A 74 1.84 -1.62 15.58
N ASP A 75 2.89 -0.96 15.09
CA ASP A 75 3.00 0.50 15.06
C ASP A 75 2.65 1.04 13.67
N VAL A 76 3.02 0.30 12.62
CA VAL A 76 2.77 0.71 11.24
C VAL A 76 2.31 -0.48 10.40
N VAL A 77 1.25 -0.26 9.60
CA VAL A 77 0.85 -1.19 8.56
C VAL A 77 0.90 -0.48 7.21
N VAL A 78 1.57 -1.08 6.23
CA VAL A 78 1.63 -0.55 4.86
C VAL A 78 0.92 -1.49 3.91
N VAL A 79 -0.14 -1.00 3.28
CA VAL A 79 -0.91 -1.71 2.25
C VAL A 79 -0.35 -1.32 0.88
N ALA A 80 0.64 -2.09 0.42
CA ALA A 80 1.37 -1.88 -0.83
C ALA A 80 1.00 -2.90 -1.92
N SER A 81 0.05 -3.78 -1.65
CA SER A 81 -0.50 -4.68 -2.66
C SER A 81 -1.37 -3.92 -3.66
N GLY A 82 -1.36 -4.36 -4.90
CA GLY A 82 -2.18 -3.77 -5.93
C GLY A 82 -1.96 -4.45 -7.27
N ALA A 83 -2.87 -4.18 -8.19
CA ALA A 83 -2.84 -4.60 -9.57
C ALA A 83 -3.17 -3.41 -10.47
N VAL A 84 -3.00 -3.55 -11.77
CA VAL A 84 -3.40 -2.55 -12.75
C VAL A 84 -4.02 -3.21 -13.97
N GLY A 85 -4.94 -2.54 -14.62
CA GLY A 85 -5.52 -2.95 -15.89
C GLY A 85 -5.77 -1.73 -16.77
N PHE A 86 -5.65 -1.90 -18.07
CA PHE A 86 -5.78 -0.84 -19.05
C PHE A 86 -6.77 -1.22 -20.15
N GLY A 87 -7.58 -0.26 -20.56
CA GLY A 87 -8.52 -0.41 -21.66
C GLY A 87 -9.85 0.30 -21.41
N PRO A 88 -10.64 0.52 -22.45
CA PRO A 88 -12.00 1.04 -22.33
C PRO A 88 -12.86 0.08 -21.52
N VAL A 89 -13.74 0.60 -20.68
CA VAL A 89 -14.51 -0.21 -19.71
C VAL A 89 -15.39 -1.26 -20.41
N GLU A 90 -15.94 -0.94 -21.57
CA GLU A 90 -16.75 -1.85 -22.38
C GLU A 90 -15.99 -3.05 -22.97
N MET A 91 -14.64 -3.01 -22.94
CA MET A 91 -13.77 -4.09 -23.39
C MET A 91 -13.27 -4.97 -22.25
N VAL A 92 -13.51 -4.58 -20.99
CA VAL A 92 -13.03 -5.31 -19.82
C VAL A 92 -13.97 -6.48 -19.53
N ARG A 93 -13.42 -7.67 -19.41
CA ARG A 93 -14.22 -8.87 -19.01
C ARG A 93 -14.71 -8.69 -17.56
N SER A 94 -15.90 -9.20 -17.28
CA SER A 94 -16.49 -9.09 -15.94
C SER A 94 -15.60 -9.69 -14.83
N ASP A 95 -14.92 -10.82 -15.11
CA ASP A 95 -14.04 -11.47 -14.15
C ASP A 95 -12.79 -10.63 -13.87
N ASP A 96 -12.20 -10.02 -14.90
CA ASP A 96 -11.04 -9.15 -14.77
C ASP A 96 -11.40 -7.87 -14.01
N LEU A 97 -12.57 -7.29 -14.28
CA LEU A 97 -13.12 -6.16 -13.56
C LEU A 97 -13.31 -6.50 -12.07
N ALA A 98 -13.99 -7.62 -11.78
CA ALA A 98 -14.24 -8.06 -10.42
C ALA A 98 -12.93 -8.30 -9.66
N HIS A 99 -11.95 -8.97 -10.29
CA HIS A 99 -10.65 -9.24 -9.70
C HIS A 99 -9.86 -7.96 -9.41
N LEU A 100 -9.84 -6.99 -10.35
CA LEU A 100 -9.17 -5.72 -10.12
C LEU A 100 -9.79 -4.93 -8.96
N VAL A 101 -11.13 -4.88 -8.90
CA VAL A 101 -11.85 -4.21 -7.80
C VAL A 101 -11.59 -4.91 -6.47
N ASP A 102 -11.51 -6.24 -6.48
CA ASP A 102 -11.22 -6.98 -5.25
C ASP A 102 -9.80 -6.68 -4.73
N VAL A 103 -8.78 -6.75 -5.59
CA VAL A 103 -7.38 -6.50 -5.21
C VAL A 103 -7.13 -5.03 -4.82
N ASP A 104 -7.76 -4.07 -5.50
CA ASP A 104 -7.43 -2.65 -5.37
C ASP A 104 -8.42 -1.83 -4.53
N LEU A 105 -9.54 -2.42 -4.11
CA LEU A 105 -10.53 -1.76 -3.27
C LEU A 105 -10.99 -2.65 -2.12
N THR A 106 -11.66 -3.79 -2.42
CA THR A 106 -12.36 -4.59 -1.41
C THR A 106 -11.39 -5.17 -0.38
N ALA A 107 -10.34 -5.84 -0.85
CA ALA A 107 -9.37 -6.49 0.02
C ALA A 107 -8.52 -5.48 0.84
N PRO A 108 -7.97 -4.40 0.25
CA PRO A 108 -7.31 -3.34 1.01
C PRO A 108 -8.21 -2.71 2.07
N LEU A 109 -9.46 -2.42 1.74
CA LEU A 109 -10.41 -1.82 2.67
C LEU A 109 -10.73 -2.77 3.84
N ALA A 110 -10.96 -4.06 3.55
CA ALA A 110 -11.17 -5.07 4.56
C ALA A 110 -9.94 -5.25 5.48
N LEU A 111 -8.73 -5.22 4.90
CA LEU A 111 -7.47 -5.25 5.67
C LEU A 111 -7.35 -4.02 6.58
N CYS A 112 -7.64 -2.81 6.07
CA CYS A 112 -7.66 -1.59 6.87
C CYS A 112 -8.62 -1.70 8.07
N GLY A 113 -9.82 -2.23 7.86
CA GLY A 113 -10.79 -2.48 8.92
C GLY A 113 -10.29 -3.47 9.98
N LEU A 114 -9.58 -4.51 9.54
CA LEU A 114 -9.00 -5.53 10.42
C LEU A 114 -7.85 -4.95 11.27
N VAL A 115 -6.91 -4.23 10.66
CA VAL A 115 -5.70 -3.75 11.36
C VAL A 115 -5.93 -2.50 12.20
N ALA A 116 -6.91 -1.66 11.85
CA ALA A 116 -7.13 -0.40 12.54
C ALA A 116 -7.24 -0.53 14.08
N PRO A 117 -8.00 -1.50 14.65
CA PRO A 117 -8.06 -1.70 16.09
C PRO A 117 -6.80 -2.31 16.72
N MET A 118 -5.88 -2.84 15.89
CA MET A 118 -4.69 -3.56 16.32
C MET A 118 -3.42 -2.69 16.25
N VAL A 119 -3.49 -1.54 15.58
CA VAL A 119 -2.40 -0.56 15.55
C VAL A 119 -2.41 0.23 16.85
N ASP A 120 -1.24 0.33 17.49
CA ASP A 120 -1.08 1.04 18.75
C ASP A 120 -1.28 2.56 18.59
N GLU A 121 -1.62 3.24 19.69
CA GLU A 121 -1.76 4.69 19.73
C GLU A 121 -0.46 5.38 19.27
N GLY A 122 -0.58 6.36 18.40
CA GLY A 122 0.55 7.04 17.75
C GLY A 122 1.02 6.35 16.46
N GLY A 123 0.45 5.18 16.14
CA GLY A 123 0.78 4.43 14.94
C GLY A 123 0.11 4.92 13.67
N ALA A 124 0.38 4.24 12.56
CA ALA A 124 -0.12 4.64 11.24
C ALA A 124 -0.48 3.44 10.34
N VAL A 125 -1.53 3.62 9.53
CA VAL A 125 -1.86 2.74 8.39
C VAL A 125 -1.63 3.52 7.11
N VAL A 126 -0.69 3.08 6.29
CA VAL A 126 -0.37 3.67 4.98
C VAL A 126 -1.05 2.86 3.89
N VAL A 127 -1.78 3.53 3.02
CA VAL A 127 -2.48 2.89 1.89
C VAL A 127 -2.01 3.51 0.58
N LEU A 128 -1.53 2.68 -0.35
CA LEU A 128 -1.08 3.14 -1.66
C LEU A 128 -2.26 3.21 -2.63
N THR A 129 -2.72 4.41 -2.92
CA THR A 129 -3.81 4.66 -3.87
C THR A 129 -3.30 5.14 -5.24
N GLY A 130 -2.21 5.89 -5.27
CA GLY A 130 -1.55 6.34 -6.50
C GLY A 130 -2.14 7.61 -7.10
N ALA A 131 -1.37 8.26 -7.97
CA ALA A 131 -1.73 9.52 -8.63
C ALA A 131 -2.96 9.42 -9.53
N VAL A 132 -3.40 8.20 -9.89
CA VAL A 132 -4.62 7.96 -10.68
C VAL A 132 -5.87 8.52 -9.99
N VAL A 133 -5.84 8.69 -8.68
CA VAL A 133 -6.91 9.32 -7.89
C VAL A 133 -7.11 10.78 -8.28
N ASP A 134 -6.01 11.50 -8.49
CA ASP A 134 -6.03 12.94 -8.80
C ASP A 134 -6.05 13.19 -10.32
N THR A 135 -5.41 12.30 -11.09
CA THR A 135 -5.24 12.46 -12.54
C THR A 135 -5.49 11.12 -13.26
N PRO A 136 -6.77 10.72 -13.39
CA PRO A 136 -7.10 9.50 -14.14
C PRO A 136 -6.78 9.66 -15.63
N MET A 137 -6.18 8.61 -16.21
CA MET A 137 -5.82 8.59 -17.62
C MET A 137 -6.86 7.83 -18.46
N LEU A 138 -6.87 8.08 -19.77
CA LEU A 138 -7.68 7.28 -20.69
C LEU A 138 -7.30 5.79 -20.58
N GLY A 139 -8.31 4.92 -20.53
CA GLY A 139 -8.12 3.48 -20.37
C GLY A 139 -7.84 3.00 -18.94
N THR A 140 -7.85 3.88 -17.94
CA THR A 140 -7.69 3.47 -16.53
C THR A 140 -9.01 3.44 -15.75
N GLY A 141 -10.15 3.45 -16.43
CA GLY A 141 -11.46 3.66 -15.80
C GLY A 141 -11.75 2.75 -14.60
N VAL A 142 -11.53 1.43 -14.73
CA VAL A 142 -11.76 0.46 -13.64
C VAL A 142 -10.73 0.66 -12.52
N TYR A 143 -9.45 0.81 -12.87
CA TYR A 143 -8.38 1.03 -11.93
C TYR A 143 -8.56 2.36 -11.14
N ALA A 144 -8.87 3.45 -11.86
CA ALA A 144 -9.13 4.75 -11.26
C ALA A 144 -10.34 4.70 -10.31
N ALA A 145 -11.42 4.02 -10.69
CA ALA A 145 -12.60 3.86 -9.84
C ALA A 145 -12.27 3.12 -8.53
N ALA A 146 -11.52 2.00 -8.61
CA ALA A 146 -11.12 1.23 -7.44
C ALA A 146 -10.21 2.06 -6.51
N LYS A 147 -9.15 2.70 -7.04
CA LYS A 147 -8.22 3.50 -6.25
C LYS A 147 -8.85 4.77 -5.67
N THR A 148 -9.75 5.44 -6.41
CA THR A 148 -10.49 6.60 -5.90
C THR A 148 -11.47 6.20 -4.80
N GLY A 149 -12.17 5.06 -4.95
CA GLY A 149 -13.01 4.50 -3.91
C GLY A 149 -12.23 4.20 -2.63
N LEU A 150 -11.05 3.57 -2.76
CA LEU A 150 -10.16 3.28 -1.64
C LEU A 150 -9.67 4.57 -0.97
N SER A 151 -9.21 5.55 -1.75
CA SER A 151 -8.75 6.86 -1.25
C SER A 151 -9.86 7.57 -0.45
N THR A 152 -11.09 7.56 -0.96
CA THR A 152 -12.25 8.12 -0.27
C THR A 152 -12.48 7.42 1.08
N ALA A 153 -12.44 6.09 1.12
CA ALA A 153 -12.59 5.32 2.34
C ALA A 153 -11.48 5.60 3.36
N VAL A 154 -10.22 5.67 2.91
CA VAL A 154 -9.06 6.05 3.75
C VAL A 154 -9.25 7.43 4.38
N GLY A 155 -9.74 8.41 3.61
CA GLY A 155 -10.06 9.75 4.12
C GLY A 155 -11.17 9.76 5.19
N VAL A 156 -12.14 8.84 5.11
CA VAL A 156 -13.17 8.64 6.17
C VAL A 156 -12.53 8.01 7.41
N MET A 157 -11.79 6.92 7.24
CA MET A 157 -11.12 6.21 8.32
C MET A 157 -10.11 7.11 9.07
N ALA A 158 -9.40 7.99 8.36
CA ALA A 158 -8.50 8.97 8.99
C ALA A 158 -9.21 9.86 10.02
N ARG A 159 -10.48 10.23 9.76
CA ARG A 159 -11.30 11.02 10.69
C ARG A 159 -11.85 10.18 11.85
N GLU A 160 -12.29 8.96 11.57
CA GLU A 160 -12.85 8.04 12.54
C GLU A 160 -11.81 7.61 13.59
N TRP A 161 -10.60 7.31 13.14
CA TRP A 161 -9.52 6.77 13.99
C TRP A 161 -8.66 7.84 14.65
N ARG A 162 -8.81 9.11 14.27
CA ARG A 162 -8.04 10.22 14.85
C ARG A 162 -8.14 10.29 16.39
N ARG A 163 -9.32 10.03 16.95
CA ARG A 163 -9.52 10.06 18.40
C ARG A 163 -8.83 8.90 19.13
N ARG A 164 -8.50 7.84 18.41
CA ARG A 164 -7.75 6.67 18.93
C ARG A 164 -6.25 6.79 18.67
N GLY A 165 -5.80 7.93 18.18
CA GLY A 165 -4.39 8.18 17.92
C GLY A 165 -3.81 7.42 16.74
N VAL A 166 -4.63 6.73 15.93
CA VAL A 166 -4.18 6.00 14.73
C VAL A 166 -4.36 6.88 13.49
N ARG A 167 -3.28 7.10 12.74
CA ARG A 167 -3.32 7.86 11.49
C ARG A 167 -3.51 6.94 10.30
N PHE A 168 -4.39 7.33 9.39
CA PHE A 168 -4.47 6.76 8.06
C PHE A 168 -3.79 7.73 7.08
N ILE A 169 -2.88 7.22 6.26
CA ILE A 169 -2.09 7.99 5.30
C ILE A 169 -2.44 7.49 3.90
N ASP A 170 -3.08 8.34 3.12
CA ASP A 170 -3.37 8.12 1.71
C ASP A 170 -2.15 8.54 0.87
N ALA A 171 -1.38 7.57 0.41
CA ALA A 171 -0.19 7.82 -0.41
C ALA A 171 -0.52 7.67 -1.90
N ARG A 172 -0.34 8.76 -2.66
CA ARG A 172 -0.65 8.87 -4.09
C ARG A 172 0.60 9.08 -4.93
N PRO A 173 1.58 8.14 -4.90
CA PRO A 173 2.78 8.30 -5.70
C PRO A 173 2.43 8.43 -7.19
N PRO A 174 3.19 9.24 -7.95
CA PRO A 174 3.11 9.25 -9.40
C PRO A 174 3.66 7.94 -9.96
N HIS A 175 3.74 7.84 -11.30
CA HIS A 175 4.35 6.67 -11.94
C HIS A 175 5.70 6.37 -11.30
N THR A 176 5.86 5.11 -10.88
CA THR A 176 7.03 4.62 -10.16
C THR A 176 7.55 3.36 -10.87
N GLU A 177 8.84 3.27 -11.10
CA GLU A 177 9.50 2.20 -11.86
C GLU A 177 9.54 0.86 -11.08
N THR A 178 8.34 0.29 -10.86
CA THR A 178 8.14 -0.96 -10.10
C THR A 178 7.89 -2.18 -10.98
N GLY A 179 7.74 -1.97 -12.29
CA GLY A 179 7.30 -3.00 -13.23
C GLY A 179 5.82 -3.41 -13.06
N LEU A 180 5.01 -2.63 -12.33
CA LEU A 180 3.58 -2.91 -12.18
C LEU A 180 2.84 -2.75 -13.51
N SER A 181 3.13 -1.69 -14.25
CA SER A 181 2.55 -1.40 -15.57
C SER A 181 2.92 -2.42 -16.64
N ASP A 182 4.01 -3.17 -16.45
CA ASP A 182 4.47 -4.20 -17.41
C ASP A 182 3.72 -5.53 -17.24
N ARG A 183 2.95 -5.66 -16.17
CA ARG A 183 2.20 -6.88 -15.80
C ARG A 183 0.73 -6.56 -15.52
N PRO A 184 0.02 -5.90 -16.44
CA PRO A 184 -1.38 -5.58 -16.24
C PRO A 184 -2.22 -6.86 -16.21
N LEU A 185 -3.32 -6.85 -15.47
CA LEU A 185 -4.30 -7.93 -15.47
C LEU A 185 -5.00 -8.05 -16.83
N PHE A 186 -5.18 -6.92 -17.49
CA PHE A 186 -5.76 -6.86 -18.85
C PHE A 186 -5.25 -5.61 -19.57
N GLY A 187 -5.29 -5.67 -20.91
CA GLY A 187 -4.89 -4.56 -21.78
C GLY A 187 -3.39 -4.31 -21.81
N GLN A 188 -3.01 -3.13 -22.22
CA GLN A 188 -1.63 -2.68 -22.30
C GLN A 188 -1.48 -1.29 -21.69
N ALA A 189 -0.38 -1.07 -20.98
CA ALA A 189 -0.06 0.24 -20.46
C ALA A 189 0.06 1.27 -21.59
N PRO A 190 -0.47 2.49 -21.42
CA PRO A 190 -0.15 3.58 -22.29
C PRO A 190 1.36 3.93 -22.19
N ARG A 191 1.85 4.77 -23.08
CA ARG A 191 3.22 5.28 -22.93
C ARG A 191 3.29 6.13 -21.67
N LEU A 192 3.93 5.58 -20.65
CA LEU A 192 4.26 6.31 -19.44
C LEU A 192 5.61 7.00 -19.65
N GLY A 193 5.75 8.22 -19.14
CA GLY A 193 7.06 8.87 -19.05
C GLY A 193 7.95 8.16 -18.04
N SER A 194 9.19 8.62 -17.88
CA SER A 194 10.07 8.11 -16.81
C SER A 194 9.42 8.31 -15.45
N GLY A 195 9.31 7.24 -14.68
CA GLY A 195 8.77 7.25 -13.34
C GLY A 195 9.81 7.62 -12.29
N LEU A 196 9.35 7.72 -11.05
CA LEU A 196 10.23 7.86 -9.90
C LEU A 196 10.88 6.53 -9.55
N ALA A 197 12.07 6.58 -8.96
CA ALA A 197 12.68 5.41 -8.36
C ALA A 197 11.83 4.95 -7.15
N PRO A 198 11.59 3.64 -6.96
CA PRO A 198 10.85 3.11 -5.82
C PRO A 198 11.42 3.55 -4.46
N GLU A 199 12.73 3.71 -4.38
CA GLU A 199 13.46 4.13 -3.19
C GLU A 199 13.11 5.57 -2.78
N GLN A 200 12.94 6.48 -3.74
CA GLN A 200 12.51 7.86 -3.49
C GLN A 200 11.08 7.90 -2.92
N VAL A 201 10.19 7.12 -3.51
CA VAL A 201 8.80 7.01 -3.04
C VAL A 201 8.75 6.41 -1.63
N ALA A 202 9.52 5.35 -1.38
CA ALA A 202 9.59 4.69 -0.09
C ALA A 202 10.14 5.63 1.00
N ALA A 203 11.24 6.34 0.72
CA ALA A 203 11.83 7.30 1.65
C ALA A 203 10.83 8.40 2.02
N ARG A 204 10.08 8.92 1.04
CA ARG A 204 9.04 9.94 1.27
C ARG A 204 7.91 9.43 2.15
N ILE A 205 7.45 8.19 1.93
CA ILE A 205 6.42 7.54 2.76
C ILE A 205 6.91 7.37 4.20
N VAL A 206 8.14 6.89 4.39
CA VAL A 206 8.74 6.71 5.72
C VAL A 206 8.83 8.06 6.46
N THR A 207 9.21 9.15 5.76
CA THR A 207 9.20 10.50 6.32
C THR A 207 7.81 10.94 6.77
N ALA A 208 6.77 10.66 5.99
CA ALA A 208 5.39 10.98 6.35
C ALA A 208 4.89 10.18 7.56
N VAL A 209 5.30 8.91 7.68
CA VAL A 209 5.00 8.10 8.86
C VAL A 209 5.62 8.70 10.12
N ALA A 210 6.87 9.19 10.04
CA ALA A 210 7.52 9.89 11.14
C ALA A 210 6.89 11.28 11.43
N GLY A 211 6.26 11.90 10.44
CA GLY A 211 5.57 13.18 10.53
C GLY A 211 4.12 13.09 11.02
N ASP A 212 3.29 14.01 10.56
CA ASP A 212 1.87 14.13 10.91
C ASP A 212 0.92 14.13 9.69
N GLU A 213 1.46 13.95 8.50
CA GLU A 213 0.73 13.96 7.24
C GLU A 213 -0.29 12.80 7.17
N THR A 214 -1.41 13.06 6.50
CA THR A 214 -2.48 12.07 6.25
C THR A 214 -2.77 11.89 4.77
N VAL A 215 -2.26 12.77 3.91
CA VAL A 215 -2.36 12.67 2.45
C VAL A 215 -1.01 13.05 1.85
N LEU A 216 -0.49 12.18 1.01
CA LEU A 216 0.67 12.45 0.18
C LEU A 216 0.20 12.55 -1.27
N ALA A 217 -0.16 13.75 -1.70
CA ALA A 217 -0.52 14.04 -3.08
C ALA A 217 0.69 13.83 -4.02
N PRO A 218 0.50 13.68 -5.35
CA PRO A 218 1.59 13.37 -6.27
C PRO A 218 2.76 14.35 -6.22
N ASP A 219 2.52 15.63 -6.00
CA ASP A 219 3.52 16.68 -5.87
C ASP A 219 4.39 16.53 -4.60
N ALA A 220 3.89 15.89 -3.56
CA ALA A 220 4.66 15.58 -2.35
C ALA A 220 5.86 14.66 -2.62
N PHE A 221 5.89 13.97 -3.74
CA PHE A 221 6.98 13.10 -4.16
C PHE A 221 7.97 13.80 -5.13
N SER A 222 7.61 15.00 -5.63
CA SER A 222 8.41 15.78 -6.57
C SER A 222 9.32 16.72 -5.79
N GLY A 223 10.43 16.25 -5.26
CA GLY A 223 11.35 17.14 -4.54
C GLY A 223 12.05 16.51 -3.35
N ALA A 224 12.06 15.20 -3.25
CA ALA A 224 12.97 14.55 -2.31
C ALA A 224 14.41 14.66 -2.81
N PRO A 225 15.36 15.05 -1.96
CA PRO A 225 16.75 15.22 -2.31
C PRO A 225 17.42 13.95 -2.80
#